data_2f36b1ce6d2dded92dfc40fb76f502a6
#
_entry.id   2f36b1ce6d2dded92dfc40fb76f502a6
#
_cell.length_a   1.000
_cell.length_b   1.000
_cell.length_c   1.000
_cell.angle_alpha   90.00
_cell.angle_beta   90.00
_cell.angle_gamma   90.00
#
_symmetry.space_group_name_H-M   'P 1'
#
loop_
_entity.id
_entity.type
_entity.pdbx_description
1 polymer ?
#
loop_
_entity_poly.entity_id
_entity_poly.type
_entity_poly.pdbx_seq_one_letter_code
_entity_poly.pdbx_strand_id
1 'polypeptide(L)'
;MKKLVLLILLLGINNYAQTESNPIEVFPVFPICKLLPDSKQEQCFMDTVQDHIESNFFYPKSAWDLDLEALVRVRFDINENGEIDNITPTASVVGVSFIEREAFKAAKQLFQVAALQIMEKLPLLTPAKIDGVPTKKTFQISIKYQIPRELSFDEVENAPILKGCEEKTGEESKLCFENAIAEHISENFKYPRRAIKNKIEGDVFIQFSIDQYGYLIDFTTIGPDRILEDEAYRIMSSLLVSKPATFNGKNVKITYGIPISFRLN
;
A
#
# COMPACT_ATOMS: atom_id res chain seq x y z
N MET A 1 29.47 -69.62 -61.24
CA MET A 1 28.47 -68.77 -60.66
C MET A 1 28.66 -68.75 -59.12
N LYS A 2 29.39 -67.73 -58.59
CA LYS A 2 29.68 -67.65 -57.17
C LYS A 2 28.53 -66.87 -56.52
N LYS A 3 27.80 -67.47 -55.56
CA LYS A 3 26.82 -66.80 -54.72
C LYS A 3 27.55 -66.07 -53.59
N LEU A 4 27.42 -64.74 -53.60
CA LEU A 4 27.91 -63.84 -52.54
C LEU A 4 26.85 -63.83 -51.41
N VAL A 5 27.21 -64.39 -50.24
CA VAL A 5 26.36 -64.30 -49.01
C VAL A 5 26.72 -63.00 -48.29
N LEU A 6 25.80 -62.07 -48.26
CA LEU A 6 25.94 -60.81 -47.54
C LEU A 6 25.50 -61.00 -46.08
N LEU A 7 26.49 -60.97 -45.16
CA LEU A 7 26.26 -61.05 -43.72
C LEU A 7 25.92 -59.64 -43.19
N ILE A 8 24.64 -59.39 -42.86
CA ILE A 8 24.23 -58.14 -42.23
C ILE A 8 24.49 -58.23 -40.71
N LEU A 9 25.52 -57.55 -40.26
CA LEU A 9 25.75 -57.29 -38.84
C LEU A 9 24.78 -56.25 -38.34
N LEU A 10 23.76 -56.66 -37.57
CA LEU A 10 22.87 -55.76 -36.78
C LEU A 10 23.67 -55.26 -35.56
N LEU A 11 24.25 -54.06 -35.66
CA LEU A 11 24.71 -53.30 -34.52
C LEU A 11 23.50 -52.76 -33.78
N GLY A 12 23.17 -53.34 -32.63
CA GLY A 12 22.18 -52.81 -31.70
C GLY A 12 22.66 -51.49 -31.13
N ILE A 13 22.06 -50.39 -31.58
CA ILE A 13 22.28 -49.06 -30.92
C ILE A 13 21.43 -49.09 -29.67
N ASN A 14 22.06 -49.34 -28.53
CA ASN A 14 21.47 -49.07 -27.21
C ASN A 14 21.33 -47.54 -27.07
N ASN A 15 20.16 -46.97 -27.39
CA ASN A 15 19.78 -45.67 -26.99
C ASN A 15 19.56 -45.68 -25.45
N TYR A 16 20.58 -45.38 -24.71
CA TYR A 16 20.39 -44.91 -23.33
C TYR A 16 19.69 -43.58 -23.44
N ALA A 17 18.39 -43.53 -23.22
CA ALA A 17 17.67 -42.34 -22.91
C ALA A 17 18.23 -41.82 -21.59
N GLN A 18 19.10 -40.82 -21.64
CA GLN A 18 19.41 -40.02 -20.48
C GLN A 18 18.11 -39.31 -20.10
N THR A 19 17.43 -39.81 -19.08
CA THR A 19 16.43 -39.06 -18.34
C THR A 19 17.22 -37.95 -17.65
N GLU A 20 17.27 -36.74 -18.26
CA GLU A 20 17.69 -35.57 -17.56
C GLU A 20 16.67 -35.35 -16.42
N SER A 21 17.03 -35.78 -15.22
CA SER A 21 16.30 -35.42 -14.02
C SER A 21 16.44 -33.92 -13.86
N ASN A 22 15.32 -33.17 -13.90
CA ASN A 22 15.37 -31.75 -13.55
C ASN A 22 16.03 -31.60 -12.18
N PRO A 23 17.00 -30.67 -12.03
CA PRO A 23 17.68 -30.49 -10.77
C PRO A 23 16.66 -30.11 -9.67
N ILE A 24 16.84 -30.68 -8.49
CA ILE A 24 15.99 -30.34 -7.32
C ILE A 24 16.41 -28.98 -6.80
N GLU A 25 15.58 -27.98 -7.08
CA GLU A 25 15.80 -26.62 -6.59
C GLU A 25 15.02 -26.39 -5.29
N VAL A 26 15.73 -25.93 -4.24
CA VAL A 26 15.15 -25.48 -2.98
C VAL A 26 15.26 -23.97 -2.89
N PHE A 27 14.15 -23.32 -2.58
CA PHE A 27 14.04 -21.87 -2.47
C PHE A 27 14.77 -21.34 -1.21
N PRO A 28 15.33 -20.10 -1.20
CA PRO A 28 15.89 -19.52 0.02
C PRO A 28 14.75 -19.23 1.02
N VAL A 29 15.01 -19.45 2.31
CA VAL A 29 13.96 -19.46 3.33
C VAL A 29 14.35 -18.64 4.55
N PHE A 30 13.50 -17.72 4.95
CA PHE A 30 13.60 -17.05 6.25
C PHE A 30 13.35 -18.04 7.39
N PRO A 31 13.93 -17.80 8.58
CA PRO A 31 13.73 -18.70 9.73
C PRO A 31 12.25 -18.97 10.05
N ILE A 32 11.39 -17.97 9.92
CA ILE A 32 9.95 -18.06 10.16
C ILE A 32 9.22 -18.97 9.17
N CYS A 33 9.74 -19.09 7.93
CA CYS A 33 9.12 -19.89 6.87
C CYS A 33 9.55 -21.36 6.88
N LYS A 34 10.57 -21.75 7.67
CA LYS A 34 11.14 -23.12 7.67
C LYS A 34 10.18 -24.24 8.01
N LEU A 35 9.16 -23.94 8.82
CA LEU A 35 8.17 -24.92 9.27
C LEU A 35 7.03 -25.12 8.27
N LEU A 36 6.99 -24.35 7.19
CA LEU A 36 5.98 -24.47 6.16
C LEU A 36 6.37 -25.56 5.14
N PRO A 37 5.37 -26.20 4.51
CA PRO A 37 5.62 -27.08 3.37
C PRO A 37 6.34 -26.34 2.23
N ASP A 38 7.21 -27.02 1.49
CA ASP A 38 8.03 -26.44 0.41
C ASP A 38 7.18 -25.65 -0.59
N SER A 39 5.97 -26.11 -0.90
CA SER A 39 5.04 -25.43 -1.79
C SER A 39 4.55 -24.06 -1.30
N LYS A 40 4.77 -23.72 -0.02
CA LYS A 40 4.40 -22.43 0.59
C LYS A 40 5.60 -21.56 0.95
N GLN A 41 6.82 -22.08 0.84
CA GLN A 41 8.03 -21.36 1.27
C GLN A 41 8.32 -20.15 0.40
N GLU A 42 8.11 -20.25 -0.92
CA GLU A 42 8.28 -19.13 -1.84
C GLU A 42 7.32 -17.96 -1.53
N GLN A 43 6.04 -18.26 -1.32
CA GLN A 43 5.07 -17.22 -0.94
C GLN A 43 5.43 -16.59 0.40
N CYS A 44 5.76 -17.39 1.40
CA CYS A 44 6.20 -16.90 2.70
C CYS A 44 7.46 -16.02 2.60
N PHE A 45 8.39 -16.35 1.74
CA PHE A 45 9.58 -15.53 1.47
C PHE A 45 9.16 -14.16 0.92
N MET A 46 8.28 -14.13 -0.10
CA MET A 46 7.82 -12.88 -0.71
C MET A 46 7.04 -12.01 0.28
N ASP A 47 6.16 -12.62 1.07
CA ASP A 47 5.39 -11.93 2.11
C ASP A 47 6.33 -11.35 3.19
N THR A 48 7.34 -12.11 3.64
CA THR A 48 8.31 -11.65 4.64
C THR A 48 9.17 -10.49 4.11
N VAL A 49 9.54 -10.51 2.83
CA VAL A 49 10.24 -9.38 2.20
C VAL A 49 9.34 -8.16 2.13
N GLN A 50 8.07 -8.35 1.79
CA GLN A 50 7.09 -7.26 1.75
C GLN A 50 6.88 -6.65 3.15
N ASP A 51 6.65 -7.46 4.17
CA ASP A 51 6.51 -7.03 5.57
C ASP A 51 7.75 -6.28 6.06
N HIS A 52 8.95 -6.76 5.65
CA HIS A 52 10.20 -6.08 5.97
C HIS A 52 10.28 -4.70 5.34
N ILE A 53 9.90 -4.57 4.06
CA ILE A 53 9.87 -3.29 3.37
C ILE A 53 8.90 -2.34 4.07
N GLU A 54 7.69 -2.78 4.37
CA GLU A 54 6.66 -1.97 5.03
C GLU A 54 7.10 -1.50 6.42
N SER A 55 7.70 -2.40 7.21
CA SER A 55 8.17 -2.10 8.57
C SER A 55 9.38 -1.17 8.60
N ASN A 56 10.19 -1.11 7.53
CA ASN A 56 11.37 -0.27 7.42
C ASN A 56 11.19 0.89 6.43
N PHE A 57 9.97 1.03 5.87
CA PHE A 57 9.69 2.06 4.90
C PHE A 57 9.84 3.45 5.50
N PHE A 58 10.50 4.33 4.78
CA PHE A 58 10.52 5.75 5.05
C PHE A 58 10.57 6.53 3.74
N TYR A 59 9.92 7.67 3.71
CA TYR A 59 9.98 8.56 2.57
C TYR A 59 11.17 9.51 2.73
N PRO A 60 12.06 9.65 1.74
CA PRO A 60 13.15 10.62 1.84
C PRO A 60 12.58 12.03 2.02
N LYS A 61 12.97 12.73 3.10
CA LYS A 61 12.40 14.04 3.43
C LYS A 61 12.49 15.04 2.27
N SER A 62 13.65 15.14 1.61
CA SER A 62 13.81 16.05 0.47
C SER A 62 12.90 15.69 -0.71
N ALA A 63 12.65 14.40 -0.94
CA ALA A 63 11.72 13.97 -1.99
C ALA A 63 10.27 14.28 -1.60
N TRP A 64 9.92 14.08 -0.33
CA TRP A 64 8.62 14.48 0.22
C TRP A 64 8.35 15.96 0.07
N ASP A 65 9.30 16.81 0.50
CA ASP A 65 9.17 18.27 0.47
C ASP A 65 9.03 18.82 -0.97
N LEU A 66 9.57 18.11 -1.96
CA LEU A 66 9.52 18.46 -3.38
C LEU A 66 8.40 17.77 -4.18
N ASP A 67 7.46 17.08 -3.54
CA ASP A 67 6.39 16.31 -4.19
C ASP A 67 6.87 15.29 -5.21
N LEU A 68 8.07 14.70 -4.99
CA LEU A 68 8.64 13.72 -5.91
C LEU A 68 8.14 12.32 -5.57
N GLU A 69 7.60 11.62 -6.53
CA GLU A 69 7.19 10.21 -6.45
C GLU A 69 8.11 9.33 -7.30
N ALA A 70 8.26 8.05 -6.94
CA ALA A 70 9.09 7.12 -7.70
C ALA A 70 8.64 5.66 -7.57
N LEU A 71 8.92 4.89 -8.62
CA LEU A 71 8.97 3.44 -8.56
C LEU A 71 10.43 3.01 -8.58
N VAL A 72 10.89 2.34 -7.52
CA VAL A 72 12.25 1.81 -7.41
C VAL A 72 12.22 0.31 -7.61
N ARG A 73 12.86 -0.17 -8.68
CA ARG A 73 13.13 -1.60 -8.86
C ARG A 73 14.45 -1.92 -8.19
N VAL A 74 14.43 -2.86 -7.26
CA VAL A 74 15.63 -3.32 -6.54
C VAL A 74 15.93 -4.73 -6.97
N ARG A 75 17.08 -4.92 -7.63
CA ARG A 75 17.66 -6.23 -7.88
C ARG A 75 18.65 -6.55 -6.77
N PHE A 76 18.62 -7.75 -6.25
CA PHE A 76 19.54 -8.22 -5.21
C PHE A 76 19.79 -9.73 -5.34
N ASP A 77 20.89 -10.16 -4.78
CA ASP A 77 21.27 -11.58 -4.70
C ASP A 77 21.13 -12.05 -3.25
N ILE A 78 20.78 -13.31 -3.08
CA ILE A 78 21.01 -14.06 -1.84
C ILE A 78 22.14 -15.01 -2.15
N ASN A 79 23.29 -14.84 -1.47
CA ASN A 79 24.49 -15.61 -1.71
C ASN A 79 24.42 -17.01 -1.06
N GLU A 80 25.46 -17.82 -1.24
CA GLU A 80 25.56 -19.19 -0.75
C GLU A 80 25.56 -19.27 0.78
N ASN A 81 25.84 -18.18 1.48
CA ASN A 81 25.79 -18.05 2.94
C ASN A 81 24.41 -17.64 3.47
N GLY A 82 23.47 -17.28 2.56
CA GLY A 82 22.16 -16.74 2.92
C GLY A 82 22.16 -15.25 3.22
N GLU A 83 23.21 -14.52 2.88
CA GLU A 83 23.34 -13.08 3.03
C GLU A 83 22.79 -12.38 1.80
N ILE A 84 22.21 -11.21 2.01
CA ILE A 84 21.82 -10.33 0.90
C ILE A 84 23.07 -9.64 0.32
N ASP A 85 23.16 -9.61 -1.00
CA ASP A 85 24.34 -9.13 -1.73
C ASP A 85 23.92 -8.42 -3.03
N ASN A 86 24.84 -7.66 -3.65
CA ASN A 86 24.65 -7.01 -4.94
C ASN A 86 23.35 -6.20 -5.08
N ILE A 87 22.94 -5.50 -4.02
CA ILE A 87 21.73 -4.70 -4.01
C ILE A 87 21.87 -3.54 -5.00
N THR A 88 21.03 -3.54 -6.04
CA THR A 88 21.10 -2.57 -7.14
C THR A 88 19.73 -1.91 -7.34
N PRO A 89 19.46 -0.77 -6.68
CA PRO A 89 18.24 -0.02 -6.86
C PRO A 89 18.27 0.81 -8.15
N THR A 90 17.17 0.80 -8.89
CA THR A 90 16.96 1.62 -10.09
C THR A 90 15.66 2.40 -9.94
N ALA A 91 15.74 3.72 -9.77
CA ALA A 91 14.61 4.59 -9.58
C ALA A 91 14.08 5.17 -10.91
N SER A 92 12.76 5.16 -11.05
CA SER A 92 12.00 5.89 -12.06
C SER A 92 11.16 6.94 -11.34
N VAL A 93 11.57 8.21 -11.41
CA VAL A 93 10.80 9.33 -10.85
C VAL A 93 9.60 9.59 -11.77
N VAL A 94 8.41 9.77 -11.19
CA VAL A 94 7.13 9.93 -11.91
C VAL A 94 6.46 11.26 -11.56
N GLY A 95 5.61 11.75 -12.46
CA GLY A 95 4.77 12.94 -12.19
C GLY A 95 5.47 14.29 -12.30
N VAL A 96 6.76 14.33 -12.63
CA VAL A 96 7.54 15.57 -12.69
C VAL A 96 8.38 15.63 -13.96
N SER A 97 8.46 16.81 -14.57
CA SER A 97 9.37 17.11 -15.66
C SER A 97 10.55 17.92 -15.13
N PHE A 98 11.75 17.43 -15.37
CA PHE A 98 12.98 18.12 -14.99
C PHE A 98 13.56 18.88 -16.19
N ILE A 99 13.91 20.15 -15.98
CA ILE A 99 14.59 20.98 -16.98
C ILE A 99 16.09 20.65 -17.00
N GLU A 100 16.66 20.34 -15.82
CA GLU A 100 18.08 20.09 -15.66
C GLU A 100 18.36 18.60 -15.41
N ARG A 101 19.35 18.07 -16.14
CA ARG A 101 19.77 16.66 -16.03
C ARG A 101 20.30 16.30 -14.63
N GLU A 102 21.02 17.22 -13.99
CA GLU A 102 21.60 16.97 -12.66
C GLU A 102 20.51 16.94 -11.58
N ALA A 103 19.48 17.78 -11.66
CA ALA A 103 18.32 17.72 -10.77
C ALA A 103 17.58 16.38 -10.89
N PHE A 104 17.39 15.89 -12.11
CA PHE A 104 16.79 14.57 -12.34
C PHE A 104 17.63 13.44 -11.75
N LYS A 105 18.95 13.49 -11.90
CA LYS A 105 19.87 12.50 -11.32
C LYS A 105 19.84 12.52 -9.80
N ALA A 106 19.85 13.71 -9.20
CA ALA A 106 19.75 13.89 -7.76
C ALA A 106 18.42 13.32 -7.21
N ALA A 107 17.29 13.63 -7.88
CA ALA A 107 15.98 13.09 -7.51
C ALA A 107 15.95 11.54 -7.51
N LYS A 108 16.52 10.92 -8.54
CA LYS A 108 16.65 9.44 -8.59
C LYS A 108 17.48 8.90 -7.43
N GLN A 109 18.58 9.57 -7.11
CA GLN A 109 19.49 9.15 -6.05
C GLN A 109 18.85 9.14 -4.68
N LEU A 110 17.95 10.09 -4.36
CA LEU A 110 17.20 10.11 -3.10
C LEU A 110 16.48 8.79 -2.85
N PHE A 111 15.74 8.32 -3.85
CA PHE A 111 14.96 7.09 -3.75
C PHE A 111 15.84 5.82 -3.80
N GLN A 112 16.92 5.85 -4.58
CA GLN A 112 17.86 4.72 -4.65
C GLN A 112 18.54 4.48 -3.30
N VAL A 113 18.99 5.55 -2.64
CA VAL A 113 19.60 5.46 -1.30
C VAL A 113 18.59 4.96 -0.27
N ALA A 114 17.36 5.47 -0.29
CA ALA A 114 16.31 5.01 0.63
C ALA A 114 16.00 3.52 0.44
N ALA A 115 15.84 3.06 -0.80
CA ALA A 115 15.59 1.66 -1.09
C ALA A 115 16.78 0.76 -0.68
N LEU A 116 18.02 1.22 -0.88
CA LEU A 116 19.21 0.52 -0.43
C LEU A 116 19.22 0.33 1.09
N GLN A 117 18.97 1.40 1.85
CA GLN A 117 18.92 1.37 3.32
C GLN A 117 17.82 0.46 3.88
N ILE A 118 16.70 0.33 3.19
CA ILE A 118 15.64 -0.61 3.55
C ILE A 118 16.14 -2.04 3.35
N MET A 119 16.73 -2.34 2.20
CA MET A 119 17.13 -3.70 1.84
C MET A 119 18.35 -4.19 2.61
N GLU A 120 19.28 -3.32 2.99
CA GLU A 120 20.47 -3.66 3.80
C GLU A 120 20.11 -4.20 5.20
N LYS A 121 18.90 -3.94 5.68
CA LYS A 121 18.41 -4.45 6.98
C LYS A 121 17.76 -5.82 6.90
N LEU A 122 17.66 -6.44 5.72
CA LEU A 122 17.09 -7.77 5.58
C LEU A 122 17.87 -8.79 6.39
N PRO A 123 17.22 -9.64 7.19
CA PRO A 123 17.92 -10.61 8.04
C PRO A 123 18.52 -11.75 7.23
N LEU A 124 19.47 -12.47 7.84
CA LEU A 124 20.09 -13.66 7.30
C LEU A 124 19.05 -14.74 6.99
N LEU A 125 19.20 -15.41 5.83
CA LEU A 125 18.35 -16.50 5.36
C LEU A 125 19.08 -17.84 5.32
N THR A 126 18.33 -18.93 5.15
CA THR A 126 18.88 -20.17 4.62
C THR A 126 19.01 -20.01 3.11
N PRO A 127 20.18 -20.23 2.48
CA PRO A 127 20.37 -20.02 1.04
C PRO A 127 19.55 -20.99 0.19
N ALA A 128 19.32 -20.63 -1.06
CA ALA A 128 18.82 -21.55 -2.08
C ALA A 128 19.78 -22.72 -2.26
N LYS A 129 19.27 -23.89 -2.70
CA LYS A 129 20.08 -25.06 -3.03
C LYS A 129 19.65 -25.64 -4.36
N ILE A 130 20.62 -26.15 -5.11
CA ILE A 130 20.40 -26.98 -6.29
C ILE A 130 21.09 -28.33 -6.01
N ASP A 131 20.32 -29.42 -6.04
CA ASP A 131 20.78 -30.77 -5.69
C ASP A 131 21.52 -30.83 -4.33
N GLY A 132 21.02 -30.05 -3.35
CA GLY A 132 21.56 -29.94 -2.00
C GLY A 132 22.77 -29.01 -1.84
N VAL A 133 23.28 -28.42 -2.92
CA VAL A 133 24.43 -27.50 -2.90
C VAL A 133 23.92 -26.07 -2.75
N PRO A 134 24.36 -25.29 -1.71
CA PRO A 134 24.02 -23.89 -1.58
C PRO A 134 24.37 -23.10 -2.84
N THR A 135 23.45 -22.30 -3.33
CA THR A 135 23.57 -21.62 -4.61
C THR A 135 23.03 -20.20 -4.49
N LYS A 136 23.70 -19.26 -5.13
CA LYS A 136 23.26 -17.89 -5.24
C LYS A 136 21.96 -17.81 -6.05
N LYS A 137 20.99 -17.01 -5.56
CA LYS A 137 19.74 -16.74 -6.27
C LYS A 137 19.48 -15.24 -6.34
N THR A 138 19.12 -14.76 -7.54
CA THR A 138 18.82 -13.33 -7.80
C THR A 138 17.33 -13.07 -7.73
N PHE A 139 16.96 -11.97 -7.11
CA PHE A 139 15.59 -11.49 -6.97
C PHE A 139 15.43 -10.07 -7.50
N GLN A 140 14.20 -9.71 -7.82
CA GLN A 140 13.82 -8.33 -8.14
C GLN A 140 12.49 -8.03 -7.49
N ILE A 141 12.44 -6.91 -6.77
CA ILE A 141 11.24 -6.37 -6.14
C ILE A 141 11.00 -4.94 -6.59
N SER A 142 9.86 -4.38 -6.25
CA SER A 142 9.54 -2.98 -6.52
C SER A 142 9.08 -2.29 -5.23
N ILE A 143 9.71 -1.15 -4.90
CA ILE A 143 9.31 -0.27 -3.82
C ILE A 143 8.67 0.97 -4.42
N LYS A 144 7.43 1.24 -4.05
CA LYS A 144 6.66 2.37 -4.56
C LYS A 144 6.70 3.51 -3.56
N TYR A 145 7.28 4.64 -3.95
CA TYR A 145 7.23 5.89 -3.22
C TYR A 145 6.13 6.75 -3.83
N GLN A 146 5.00 6.78 -3.16
CA GLN A 146 3.83 7.55 -3.59
C GLN A 146 3.36 8.41 -2.43
N ILE A 147 3.06 9.68 -2.70
CA ILE A 147 2.47 10.59 -1.74
C ILE A 147 0.99 10.26 -1.64
N PRO A 148 0.50 9.86 -0.48
CA PRO A 148 -0.91 9.60 -0.31
C PRO A 148 -1.68 10.91 -0.52
N ARG A 149 -2.62 10.90 -1.45
CA ARG A 149 -3.48 12.07 -1.74
C ARG A 149 -4.81 11.98 -1.05
N GLU A 150 -5.20 10.79 -0.68
CA GLU A 150 -6.42 10.48 0.07
C GLU A 150 -6.08 9.46 1.15
N LEU A 151 -6.50 9.72 2.37
CA LEU A 151 -6.30 8.89 3.55
C LEU A 151 -7.63 8.67 4.27
N SER A 152 -7.72 7.60 5.05
CA SER A 152 -8.78 7.48 6.02
C SER A 152 -8.58 8.46 7.18
N PHE A 153 -9.65 8.77 7.91
CA PHE A 153 -9.57 9.70 9.04
C PHE A 153 -8.58 9.23 10.12
N ASP A 154 -8.43 7.93 10.32
CA ASP A 154 -7.53 7.36 11.32
C ASP A 154 -6.05 7.48 10.95
N GLU A 155 -5.73 7.53 9.65
CA GLU A 155 -4.35 7.56 9.13
C GLU A 155 -3.73 8.95 9.15
N VAL A 156 -4.53 10.03 9.26
CA VAL A 156 -3.98 11.39 9.23
C VAL A 156 -3.27 11.73 10.53
N GLU A 157 -2.25 12.60 10.43
CA GLU A 157 -1.53 13.14 11.58
C GLU A 157 -2.39 14.13 12.35
N ASN A 158 -3.04 15.05 11.65
CA ASN A 158 -3.98 16.00 12.22
C ASN A 158 -5.29 15.97 11.44
N ALA A 159 -6.41 15.93 12.16
CA ALA A 159 -7.75 16.03 11.61
C ALA A 159 -8.00 17.42 10.99
N PRO A 160 -9.02 17.56 10.11
CA PRO A 160 -9.45 18.88 9.65
C PRO A 160 -9.84 19.77 10.83
N ILE A 161 -9.51 21.05 10.74
CA ILE A 161 -9.81 22.01 11.79
C ILE A 161 -11.21 22.57 11.58
N LEU A 162 -12.08 22.34 12.54
CA LEU A 162 -13.37 22.98 12.70
C LEU A 162 -13.27 24.13 13.72
N LYS A 163 -14.29 24.98 13.78
CA LYS A 163 -14.36 26.06 14.76
C LYS A 163 -14.21 25.54 16.19
N GLY A 164 -13.29 26.10 16.95
CA GLY A 164 -12.99 25.70 18.32
C GLY A 164 -11.89 24.65 18.45
N CYS A 165 -11.34 24.15 17.33
CA CYS A 165 -10.28 23.15 17.31
C CYS A 165 -8.91 23.69 16.84
N GLU A 166 -8.73 25.00 16.74
CA GLU A 166 -7.59 25.67 16.07
C GLU A 166 -6.24 25.34 16.70
N GLU A 167 -6.18 25.07 18.01
CA GLU A 167 -4.96 24.81 18.77
C GLU A 167 -4.71 23.29 18.98
N LYS A 168 -5.55 22.41 18.38
CA LYS A 168 -5.47 20.97 18.59
C LYS A 168 -4.62 20.31 17.51
N THR A 169 -3.80 19.32 17.90
CA THR A 169 -2.93 18.54 17.02
C THR A 169 -2.96 17.06 17.40
N GLY A 170 -2.53 16.19 16.49
CA GLY A 170 -2.48 14.75 16.72
C GLY A 170 -3.84 14.17 17.13
N GLU A 171 -3.86 13.26 18.07
CA GLU A 171 -5.09 12.61 18.56
C GLU A 171 -6.09 13.60 19.19
N GLU A 172 -5.61 14.71 19.79
CA GLU A 172 -6.53 15.73 20.30
C GLU A 172 -7.28 16.43 19.18
N SER A 173 -6.69 16.58 18.00
CA SER A 173 -7.37 17.17 16.83
C SER A 173 -8.48 16.25 16.32
N LYS A 174 -8.29 14.94 16.33
CA LYS A 174 -9.30 13.95 15.93
C LYS A 174 -10.50 13.97 16.87
N LEU A 175 -10.23 13.90 18.17
CA LEU A 175 -11.30 13.97 19.19
C LEU A 175 -12.07 15.30 19.11
N CYS A 176 -11.37 16.42 18.90
CA CYS A 176 -12.00 17.72 18.75
C CYS A 176 -12.88 17.77 17.50
N PHE A 177 -12.42 17.25 16.38
CA PHE A 177 -13.17 17.17 15.13
C PHE A 177 -14.46 16.37 15.30
N GLU A 178 -14.40 15.19 15.92
CA GLU A 178 -15.57 14.35 16.18
C GLU A 178 -16.61 15.04 17.07
N ASN A 179 -16.15 15.68 18.15
CA ASN A 179 -17.02 16.45 19.03
C ASN A 179 -17.65 17.64 18.34
N ALA A 180 -16.88 18.39 17.54
CA ALA A 180 -17.39 19.55 16.79
C ALA A 180 -18.40 19.14 15.70
N ILE A 181 -18.23 17.98 15.08
CA ILE A 181 -19.24 17.41 14.16
C ILE A 181 -20.52 17.05 14.91
N ALA A 182 -20.42 16.40 16.07
CA ALA A 182 -21.58 16.04 16.87
C ALA A 182 -22.34 17.29 17.35
N GLU A 183 -21.65 18.34 17.76
CA GLU A 183 -22.22 19.64 18.11
C GLU A 183 -22.90 20.29 16.91
N HIS A 184 -22.22 20.35 15.75
CA HIS A 184 -22.78 20.89 14.50
C HIS A 184 -24.08 20.17 14.10
N ILE A 185 -24.11 18.83 14.19
CA ILE A 185 -25.34 18.05 13.94
C ILE A 185 -26.43 18.45 14.91
N SER A 186 -26.13 18.49 16.21
CA SER A 186 -27.09 18.83 17.25
C SER A 186 -27.72 20.23 17.08
N GLU A 187 -26.87 21.22 16.78
CA GLU A 187 -27.31 22.61 16.58
C GLU A 187 -28.14 22.81 15.31
N ASN A 188 -27.88 22.05 14.26
CA ASN A 188 -28.48 22.18 12.96
C ASN A 188 -29.62 21.19 12.68
N PHE A 189 -29.81 20.20 13.59
CA PHE A 189 -30.79 19.15 13.45
C PHE A 189 -32.22 19.68 13.39
N LYS A 190 -32.96 19.28 12.36
CA LYS A 190 -34.41 19.58 12.22
C LYS A 190 -35.11 18.33 11.72
N TYR A 191 -36.02 17.79 12.53
CA TYR A 191 -36.81 16.68 12.06
C TYR A 191 -37.74 17.12 10.92
N PRO A 192 -37.69 16.50 9.73
CA PRO A 192 -38.51 16.92 8.61
C PRO A 192 -40.00 16.71 8.91
N ARG A 193 -40.83 17.75 8.72
CA ARG A 193 -42.27 17.71 9.03
C ARG A 193 -43.02 16.57 8.33
N ARG A 194 -42.63 16.22 7.11
CA ARG A 194 -43.20 15.09 6.36
C ARG A 194 -42.84 13.75 6.97
N ALA A 195 -41.63 13.61 7.49
CA ALA A 195 -41.18 12.40 8.18
C ALA A 195 -41.95 12.22 9.51
N ILE A 196 -42.17 13.30 10.29
CA ILE A 196 -43.02 13.27 11.48
C ILE A 196 -44.46 12.83 11.13
N LYS A 197 -45.07 13.42 10.12
CA LYS A 197 -46.44 13.07 9.70
C LYS A 197 -46.60 11.61 9.28
N ASN A 198 -45.54 11.06 8.63
CA ASN A 198 -45.55 9.70 8.10
C ASN A 198 -44.91 8.71 9.07
N LYS A 199 -44.49 9.12 10.25
CA LYS A 199 -43.80 8.29 11.29
C LYS A 199 -42.58 7.60 10.73
N ILE A 200 -41.78 8.29 9.91
CA ILE A 200 -40.51 7.77 9.32
C ILE A 200 -39.39 8.04 10.30
N GLU A 201 -38.76 6.98 10.78
CA GLU A 201 -37.60 6.98 11.70
C GLU A 201 -36.50 6.10 11.15
N GLY A 202 -35.30 6.25 11.68
CA GLY A 202 -34.18 5.38 11.41
C GLY A 202 -32.84 6.10 11.42
N ASP A 203 -31.79 5.35 11.12
CA ASP A 203 -30.44 5.87 11.05
C ASP A 203 -30.08 6.15 9.59
N VAL A 204 -29.50 7.33 9.35
CA VAL A 204 -28.94 7.71 8.05
C VAL A 204 -27.42 7.71 8.22
N PHE A 205 -26.73 6.86 7.47
CA PHE A 205 -25.29 6.95 7.33
C PHE A 205 -24.96 7.97 6.24
N ILE A 206 -24.19 9.00 6.60
CA ILE A 206 -23.69 9.98 5.65
C ILE A 206 -22.17 9.89 5.58
N GLN A 207 -21.65 9.77 4.37
CA GLN A 207 -20.22 9.79 4.07
C GLN A 207 -19.92 11.00 3.19
N PHE A 208 -18.79 11.65 3.42
CA PHE A 208 -18.30 12.76 2.61
C PHE A 208 -16.79 12.81 2.66
N SER A 209 -16.18 13.52 1.71
CA SER A 209 -14.75 13.80 1.71
C SER A 209 -14.49 15.27 2.04
N ILE A 210 -13.36 15.54 2.68
CA ILE A 210 -12.79 16.88 2.84
C ILE A 210 -11.51 16.90 2.02
N ASP A 211 -11.47 17.74 0.97
CA ASP A 211 -10.32 17.81 0.09
C ASP A 211 -9.13 18.56 0.72
N GLN A 212 -8.00 18.58 0.02
CA GLN A 212 -6.78 19.25 0.48
C GLN A 212 -6.88 20.78 0.62
N TYR A 213 -7.98 21.37 0.21
CA TYR A 213 -8.29 22.79 0.36
C TYR A 213 -9.30 23.07 1.46
N GLY A 214 -9.90 22.02 2.05
CA GLY A 214 -10.91 22.11 3.09
C GLY A 214 -12.34 22.12 2.58
N TYR A 215 -12.60 21.84 1.31
CA TYR A 215 -13.95 21.76 0.77
C TYR A 215 -14.57 20.38 1.01
N LEU A 216 -15.86 20.39 1.39
CA LEU A 216 -16.63 19.16 1.52
C LEU A 216 -17.16 18.76 0.12
N ILE A 217 -16.85 17.52 -0.26
CA ILE A 217 -17.15 16.93 -1.57
C ILE A 217 -17.60 15.47 -1.43
N ASP A 218 -18.05 14.86 -2.52
CA ASP A 218 -18.31 13.40 -2.62
C ASP A 218 -19.31 12.87 -1.59
N PHE A 219 -20.39 13.61 -1.35
CA PHE A 219 -21.43 13.19 -0.40
C PHE A 219 -22.18 11.95 -0.87
N THR A 220 -22.34 10.99 0.04
CA THR A 220 -23.18 9.80 -0.13
C THR A 220 -24.02 9.60 1.13
N THR A 221 -25.33 9.35 0.95
CA THR A 221 -26.26 9.08 2.04
C THR A 221 -26.94 7.74 1.83
N ILE A 222 -27.10 6.97 2.90
CA ILE A 222 -27.81 5.69 2.92
C ILE A 222 -28.70 5.67 4.16
N GLY A 223 -30.01 5.61 3.95
CA GLY A 223 -30.97 5.63 5.05
C GLY A 223 -32.29 4.95 4.67
N PRO A 224 -33.24 4.89 5.61
CA PRO A 224 -34.53 4.24 5.41
C PRO A 224 -35.47 5.00 4.48
N ASP A 225 -35.28 6.33 4.34
CA ASP A 225 -36.11 7.19 3.50
C ASP A 225 -35.35 8.44 3.05
N ARG A 226 -35.54 8.83 1.80
CA ARG A 226 -34.86 9.96 1.18
C ARG A 226 -35.07 11.27 1.92
N ILE A 227 -36.21 11.43 2.58
CA ILE A 227 -36.52 12.66 3.35
C ILE A 227 -35.54 12.84 4.51
N LEU A 228 -35.10 11.72 5.16
CA LEU A 228 -34.11 11.75 6.21
C LEU A 228 -32.70 11.91 5.63
N GLU A 229 -32.43 11.29 4.49
CA GLU A 229 -31.15 11.44 3.76
C GLU A 229 -30.93 12.91 3.32
N ASP A 230 -31.94 13.56 2.77
CA ASP A 230 -31.87 14.96 2.36
C ASP A 230 -31.59 15.88 3.56
N GLU A 231 -32.17 15.60 4.75
CA GLU A 231 -31.86 16.34 5.97
C GLU A 231 -30.45 16.11 6.48
N ALA A 232 -29.97 14.87 6.47
CA ALA A 232 -28.58 14.55 6.81
C ALA A 232 -27.61 15.29 5.89
N TYR A 233 -27.86 15.28 4.58
CA TYR A 233 -27.08 16.03 3.60
C TYR A 233 -27.10 17.53 3.88
N ARG A 234 -28.28 18.11 4.17
CA ARG A 234 -28.43 19.53 4.49
C ARG A 234 -27.59 19.93 5.70
N ILE A 235 -27.61 19.13 6.75
CA ILE A 235 -26.83 19.38 7.97
C ILE A 235 -25.34 19.38 7.61
N MET A 236 -24.85 18.30 7.03
CA MET A 236 -23.41 18.13 6.80
C MET A 236 -22.86 19.05 5.71
N SER A 237 -23.64 19.37 4.68
CA SER A 237 -23.22 20.31 3.63
C SER A 237 -23.05 21.75 4.12
N SER A 238 -23.57 22.09 5.30
CA SER A 238 -23.39 23.40 5.94
C SER A 238 -22.19 23.48 6.90
N LEU A 239 -21.46 22.37 7.09
CA LEU A 239 -20.26 22.32 7.93
C LEU A 239 -19.16 23.18 7.31
N LEU A 240 -18.47 23.97 8.12
CA LEU A 240 -17.37 24.84 7.70
C LEU A 240 -16.04 24.26 8.23
N VAL A 241 -15.14 23.97 7.32
CA VAL A 241 -13.77 23.50 7.61
C VAL A 241 -12.82 24.69 7.47
N SER A 242 -12.08 24.99 8.52
CA SER A 242 -11.09 26.11 8.54
C SER A 242 -9.76 25.72 7.91
N LYS A 243 -9.33 24.47 8.12
CA LYS A 243 -8.14 23.89 7.49
C LYS A 243 -8.36 22.39 7.19
N PRO A 244 -7.80 21.86 6.12
CA PRO A 244 -7.88 20.43 5.80
C PRO A 244 -7.06 19.57 6.76
N ALA A 245 -7.23 18.26 6.67
CA ALA A 245 -6.36 17.30 7.35
C ALA A 245 -4.91 17.40 6.87
N THR A 246 -3.98 17.03 7.74
CA THR A 246 -2.56 16.99 7.38
C THR A 246 -1.95 15.62 7.64
N PHE A 247 -0.97 15.27 6.79
CA PHE A 247 -0.15 14.08 6.95
C PHE A 247 1.30 14.42 6.56
N ASN A 248 2.23 14.21 7.51
CA ASN A 248 3.64 14.59 7.36
C ASN A 248 3.82 16.04 6.85
N GLY A 249 3.04 16.97 7.42
CA GLY A 249 3.08 18.40 7.09
C GLY A 249 2.43 18.80 5.77
N LYS A 250 1.77 17.88 5.04
CA LYS A 250 1.03 18.16 3.81
C LYS A 250 -0.47 18.06 4.02
N ASN A 251 -1.21 18.95 3.34
CA ASN A 251 -2.65 18.85 3.28
C ASN A 251 -3.07 17.63 2.45
N VAL A 252 -4.00 16.84 2.96
CA VAL A 252 -4.49 15.63 2.31
C VAL A 252 -6.02 15.59 2.28
N LYS A 253 -6.57 14.92 1.27
CA LYS A 253 -7.98 14.58 1.22
C LYS A 253 -8.26 13.46 2.22
N ILE A 254 -9.37 13.55 2.95
CA ILE A 254 -9.88 12.48 3.79
C ILE A 254 -11.31 12.12 3.42
N THR A 255 -11.69 10.89 3.72
CA THR A 255 -13.10 10.45 3.71
C THR A 255 -13.53 10.15 5.13
N TYR A 256 -14.71 10.68 5.51
CA TYR A 256 -15.31 10.53 6.83
C TYR A 256 -16.78 10.12 6.72
N GLY A 257 -17.23 9.23 7.59
CA GLY A 257 -18.60 8.77 7.63
C GLY A 257 -19.17 8.75 9.04
N ILE A 258 -20.42 9.15 9.20
CA ILE A 258 -21.09 9.20 10.50
C ILE A 258 -22.58 8.82 10.37
N PRO A 259 -23.14 8.03 11.33
CA PRO A 259 -24.57 7.82 11.41
C PRO A 259 -25.27 9.01 12.08
N ILE A 260 -26.42 9.44 11.55
CA ILE A 260 -27.33 10.41 12.17
C ILE A 260 -28.62 9.70 12.48
N SER A 261 -29.00 9.68 13.76
CA SER A 261 -30.19 8.96 14.24
C SER A 261 -31.40 9.88 14.27
N PHE A 262 -32.44 9.50 13.55
CA PHE A 262 -33.76 10.16 13.56
C PHE A 262 -34.73 9.31 14.38
N ARG A 263 -35.20 9.83 15.55
CA ARG A 263 -36.13 9.14 16.43
C ARG A 263 -37.28 10.12 16.76
N LEU A 264 -38.51 9.63 16.77
CA LEU A 264 -39.70 10.38 17.21
C LEU A 264 -39.91 10.11 18.72
N ASN A 265 -40.16 11.15 19.46
CA ASN A 265 -40.48 11.05 20.90
C ASN A 265 -41.96 10.69 21.10
#